data_ad969cbf4cb069c882f751804eafe5d3
#
_entry.id   ad969cbf4cb069c882f751804eafe5d3
#
_cell.length_a   1.000
_cell.length_b   1.000
_cell.length_c   1.000
_cell.angle_alpha   90.00
_cell.angle_beta   90.00
_cell.angle_gamma   90.00
#
_symmetry.space_group_name_H-M   'P 1'
#
loop_
_entity.id
_entity.type
_entity.pdbx_description
1 polymer ?
#
loop_
_entity_poly.entity_id
_entity_poly.type
_entity_poly.pdbx_seq_one_letter_code
_entity_poly.pdbx_strand_id
1 'polypeptide(L)'
;MPLQRQLTHAHAQEQALAKSSGHLQNAVVSVAEAAVAEAARKIVVIDDDPTGSQTVHSCPLLLRWDVQTLRQGLRHPSPLLFVLANTRALLPEAAAARNREIVASLEQALAAEGINDQQLLLVSRGDSTLRGHGVLEPAVLAEELGDRFSAVHATLHVPAFLPGGRTTVDGVHLLHGQPVHTTPFARDRSFGFSTSCLDAWLEEKSGGAIAAASVLRL
;
A
#
# COMPACT_ATOMS: atom_id res chain seq x y z
N MET A 1 -20.30 -20.39 -58.64
CA MET A 1 -20.56 -19.15 -57.90
C MET A 1 -20.61 -19.25 -56.37
N PRO A 2 -20.26 -20.33 -55.65
CA PRO A 2 -20.21 -20.30 -54.19
C PRO A 2 -18.85 -19.87 -53.57
N LEU A 3 -17.73 -20.10 -54.25
CA LEU A 3 -16.37 -19.82 -53.69
C LEU A 3 -16.10 -18.31 -53.51
N GLN A 4 -16.56 -17.47 -54.42
CA GLN A 4 -16.34 -16.02 -54.36
C GLN A 4 -17.08 -15.35 -53.20
N ARG A 5 -18.23 -15.88 -52.76
CA ARG A 5 -18.98 -15.38 -51.60
C ARG A 5 -18.31 -15.80 -50.26
N GLN A 6 -17.66 -16.96 -50.21
CA GLN A 6 -16.92 -17.40 -49.03
C GLN A 6 -15.65 -16.60 -48.81
N LEU A 7 -14.92 -16.27 -49.89
CA LEU A 7 -13.70 -15.42 -49.80
C LEU A 7 -14.02 -13.99 -49.37
N THR A 8 -15.14 -13.41 -49.84
CA THR A 8 -15.57 -12.06 -49.39
C THR A 8 -16.03 -12.05 -47.94
N HIS A 9 -16.63 -13.14 -47.44
CA HIS A 9 -17.04 -13.24 -46.04
C HIS A 9 -15.83 -13.41 -45.10
N ALA A 10 -14.85 -14.20 -45.50
CA ALA A 10 -13.60 -14.37 -44.77
C ALA A 10 -12.79 -13.06 -44.65
N HIS A 11 -12.70 -12.32 -45.77
CA HIS A 11 -12.02 -11.02 -45.80
C HIS A 11 -12.73 -9.96 -44.94
N ALA A 12 -14.04 -9.97 -44.89
CA ALA A 12 -14.84 -9.08 -44.04
C ALA A 12 -14.67 -9.42 -42.54
N GLN A 13 -14.55 -10.70 -42.21
CA GLN A 13 -14.25 -11.16 -40.85
C GLN A 13 -12.84 -10.80 -40.41
N GLU A 14 -11.81 -10.98 -41.26
CA GLU A 14 -10.45 -10.54 -40.98
C GLU A 14 -10.35 -9.03 -40.76
N GLN A 15 -11.06 -8.23 -41.59
CA GLN A 15 -11.08 -6.77 -41.39
C GLN A 15 -11.82 -6.35 -40.12
N ALA A 16 -12.86 -7.07 -39.71
CA ALA A 16 -13.56 -6.82 -38.44
C ALA A 16 -12.73 -7.19 -37.24
N LEU A 17 -12.00 -8.30 -37.32
CA LEU A 17 -11.02 -8.72 -36.28
C LEU A 17 -9.84 -7.75 -36.17
N ALA A 18 -9.30 -7.26 -37.29
CA ALA A 18 -8.23 -6.26 -37.30
C ALA A 18 -8.67 -4.92 -36.70
N LYS A 19 -9.91 -4.48 -36.99
CA LYS A 19 -10.48 -3.27 -36.35
C LYS A 19 -10.74 -3.47 -34.85
N SER A 20 -11.22 -4.63 -34.43
CA SER A 20 -11.41 -4.97 -33.03
C SER A 20 -10.08 -5.03 -32.26
N SER A 21 -9.03 -5.60 -32.87
CA SER A 21 -7.69 -5.62 -32.30
C SER A 21 -7.09 -4.23 -32.16
N GLY A 22 -7.31 -3.34 -33.13
CA GLY A 22 -6.90 -1.93 -33.07
C GLY A 22 -7.60 -1.14 -31.96
N HIS A 23 -8.89 -1.42 -31.73
CA HIS A 23 -9.63 -0.79 -30.63
C HIS A 23 -9.17 -1.30 -29.25
N LEU A 24 -8.88 -2.59 -29.13
CA LEU A 24 -8.31 -3.17 -27.90
C LEU A 24 -6.89 -2.63 -27.63
N GLN A 25 -6.05 -2.52 -28.65
CA GLN A 25 -4.71 -1.94 -28.53
C GLN A 25 -4.77 -0.47 -28.11
N ASN A 26 -5.65 0.33 -28.69
CA ASN A 26 -5.84 1.73 -28.31
C ASN A 26 -6.41 1.87 -26.89
N ALA A 27 -7.31 0.98 -26.47
CA ALA A 27 -7.81 0.96 -25.09
C ALA A 27 -6.71 0.57 -24.10
N VAL A 28 -5.87 -0.41 -24.41
CA VAL A 28 -4.74 -0.81 -23.59
C VAL A 28 -3.69 0.32 -23.50
N VAL A 29 -3.40 1.00 -24.60
CA VAL A 29 -2.49 2.17 -24.61
C VAL A 29 -3.07 3.31 -23.76
N SER A 30 -4.36 3.61 -23.91
CA SER A 30 -5.06 4.65 -23.13
C SER A 30 -5.07 4.32 -21.62
N VAL A 31 -5.30 3.06 -21.25
CA VAL A 31 -5.20 2.62 -19.85
C VAL A 31 -3.77 2.69 -19.34
N ALA A 32 -2.79 2.33 -20.17
CA ALA A 32 -1.37 2.46 -19.83
C ALA A 32 -0.93 3.92 -19.70
N GLU A 33 -1.41 4.81 -20.58
CA GLU A 33 -1.16 6.26 -20.49
C GLU A 33 -1.82 6.88 -19.26
N ALA A 34 -3.05 6.47 -18.93
CA ALA A 34 -3.72 6.88 -17.69
C ALA A 34 -2.96 6.37 -16.45
N ALA A 35 -2.50 5.11 -16.46
CA ALA A 35 -1.67 4.55 -15.40
C ALA A 35 -0.30 5.24 -15.30
N VAL A 36 0.30 5.66 -16.41
CA VAL A 36 1.55 6.46 -16.42
C VAL A 36 1.29 7.90 -15.95
N ALA A 37 0.15 8.50 -16.26
CA ALA A 37 -0.26 9.80 -15.72
C ALA A 37 -0.58 9.72 -14.21
N GLU A 38 -1.13 8.62 -13.76
CA GLU A 38 -1.30 8.28 -12.33
C GLU A 38 0.04 7.93 -11.66
N ALA A 39 1.03 7.43 -12.40
CA ALA A 39 2.40 7.16 -11.96
C ALA A 39 3.25 8.44 -11.70
N ALA A 40 2.71 9.63 -11.92
CA ALA A 40 3.31 10.87 -11.42
C ALA A 40 3.20 11.02 -9.89
N ARG A 41 2.58 10.03 -9.20
CA ARG A 41 2.50 10.00 -7.74
C ARG A 41 3.80 9.51 -7.11
N LYS A 42 4.22 10.20 -6.06
CA LYS A 42 5.30 9.72 -5.19
C LYS A 42 4.67 8.84 -4.10
N ILE A 43 5.14 7.60 -3.98
CA ILE A 43 4.72 6.66 -2.95
C ILE A 43 5.76 6.74 -1.83
N VAL A 44 5.34 7.26 -0.67
CA VAL A 44 6.17 7.33 0.53
C VAL A 44 5.74 6.23 1.49
N VAL A 45 6.65 5.31 1.78
CA VAL A 45 6.43 4.17 2.65
C VAL A 45 7.08 4.46 4.01
N ILE A 46 6.27 4.55 5.05
CA ILE A 46 6.75 4.63 6.43
C ILE A 46 6.92 3.19 6.92
N ASP A 47 8.16 2.78 7.16
CA ASP A 47 8.53 1.40 7.46
C ASP A 47 8.81 1.25 8.96
N ASP A 48 8.09 0.34 9.62
CA ASP A 48 8.17 0.12 11.06
C ASP A 48 9.41 -0.67 11.50
N ASP A 49 10.10 -1.37 10.56
CA ASP A 49 11.21 -2.26 10.88
C ASP A 49 12.21 -2.37 9.71
N PRO A 50 13.53 -2.42 9.97
CA PRO A 50 14.56 -2.48 8.93
C PRO A 50 14.43 -3.64 7.94
N THR A 51 13.71 -4.69 8.31
CA THR A 51 13.49 -5.85 7.44
C THR A 51 12.44 -5.60 6.36
N GLY A 52 11.70 -4.51 6.45
CA GLY A 52 10.61 -4.16 5.53
C GLY A 52 11.07 -3.89 4.10
N SER A 53 12.23 -3.30 3.95
CA SER A 53 12.78 -2.93 2.65
C SER A 53 13.61 -4.02 1.96
N GLN A 54 13.72 -5.22 2.55
CA GLN A 54 14.61 -6.29 2.03
C GLN A 54 14.24 -6.80 0.62
N THR A 55 12.99 -6.64 0.21
CA THR A 55 12.49 -7.15 -1.08
C THR A 55 12.36 -6.05 -2.14
N VAL A 56 12.73 -4.82 -1.82
CA VAL A 56 12.68 -3.69 -2.76
C VAL A 56 14.08 -3.30 -3.21
N HIS A 57 14.18 -2.77 -4.43
CA HIS A 57 15.43 -2.32 -5.02
C HIS A 57 15.20 -1.04 -5.84
N SER A 58 16.29 -0.35 -6.16
CA SER A 58 16.27 0.83 -7.04
C SER A 58 15.40 1.99 -6.53
N CYS A 59 15.20 2.08 -5.21
CA CYS A 59 14.51 3.18 -4.57
C CYS A 59 15.32 3.68 -3.34
N PRO A 60 15.19 4.95 -2.95
CA PRO A 60 15.86 5.45 -1.75
C PRO A 60 15.25 4.85 -0.49
N LEU A 61 16.12 4.55 0.47
CA LEU A 61 15.76 4.23 1.85
C LEU A 61 16.38 5.31 2.75
N LEU A 62 15.53 6.11 3.37
CA LEU A 62 15.95 7.17 4.29
C LEU A 62 15.97 6.66 5.72
N LEU A 63 17.09 6.84 6.41
CA LEU A 63 17.28 6.53 7.83
C LEU A 63 17.06 7.77 8.72
N ARG A 64 16.78 8.91 8.10
CA ARG A 64 16.48 10.19 8.72
C ARG A 64 15.35 10.86 7.96
N TRP A 65 14.54 11.66 8.64
CA TRP A 65 13.35 12.31 8.09
C TRP A 65 13.35 13.82 8.34
N ASP A 66 14.53 14.43 8.53
CA ASP A 66 14.61 15.88 8.45
C ASP A 66 14.21 16.38 7.06
N VAL A 67 13.71 17.60 6.98
CA VAL A 67 13.15 18.18 5.75
C VAL A 67 14.12 18.07 4.57
N GLN A 68 15.42 18.32 4.79
CA GLN A 68 16.42 18.28 3.72
C GLN A 68 16.63 16.85 3.19
N THR A 69 16.66 15.86 4.07
CA THR A 69 16.79 14.44 3.70
C THR A 69 15.56 13.98 2.93
N LEU A 70 14.35 14.33 3.39
CA LEU A 70 13.10 14.01 2.69
C LEU A 70 13.05 14.66 1.29
N ARG A 71 13.45 15.92 1.14
CA ARG A 71 13.54 16.59 -0.16
C ARG A 71 14.44 15.87 -1.12
N GLN A 72 15.61 15.38 -0.67
CA GLN A 72 16.51 14.58 -1.51
C GLN A 72 15.83 13.27 -1.99
N GLY A 73 15.12 12.58 -1.09
CA GLY A 73 14.34 11.40 -1.43
C GLY A 73 13.21 11.69 -2.43
N LEU A 74 12.48 12.77 -2.24
CA LEU A 74 11.39 13.20 -3.13
C LEU A 74 11.86 13.54 -4.53
N ARG A 75 13.05 14.12 -4.67
CA ARG A 75 13.70 14.43 -5.99
C ARG A 75 14.23 13.20 -6.71
N HIS A 76 14.41 12.08 -6.02
CA HIS A 76 14.91 10.86 -6.65
C HIS A 76 13.95 10.39 -7.76
N PRO A 77 14.42 9.90 -8.91
CA PRO A 77 13.55 9.51 -10.03
C PRO A 77 12.63 8.30 -9.73
N SER A 78 12.96 7.46 -8.74
CA SER A 78 12.06 6.38 -8.32
C SER A 78 10.73 6.95 -7.82
N PRO A 79 9.58 6.40 -8.25
CA PRO A 79 8.29 6.76 -7.69
C PRO A 79 8.14 6.32 -6.22
N LEU A 80 8.99 5.39 -5.77
CA LEU A 80 8.94 4.78 -4.45
C LEU A 80 10.05 5.35 -3.57
N LEU A 81 9.70 5.73 -2.33
CA LEU A 81 10.60 6.25 -1.31
C LEU A 81 10.28 5.56 0.02
N PHE A 82 11.26 4.93 0.66
CA PHE A 82 11.13 4.37 2.00
C PHE A 82 11.70 5.33 3.05
N VAL A 83 10.98 5.47 4.15
CA VAL A 83 11.42 6.15 5.38
C VAL A 83 11.39 5.13 6.50
N LEU A 84 12.55 4.74 7.01
CA LEU A 84 12.65 3.80 8.12
C LEU A 84 12.33 4.50 9.45
N ALA A 85 11.08 4.38 9.88
CA ALA A 85 10.63 4.89 11.16
C ALA A 85 11.12 4.04 12.34
N ASN A 86 11.31 2.72 12.12
CA ASN A 86 11.75 1.76 13.13
C ASN A 86 10.92 1.83 14.42
N THR A 87 9.60 1.91 14.26
CA THR A 87 8.62 2.13 15.34
C THR A 87 8.21 0.85 16.05
N ARG A 88 8.39 -0.32 15.43
CA ARG A 88 8.05 -1.61 16.05
C ARG A 88 8.78 -1.85 17.38
N ALA A 89 9.97 -1.29 17.54
CA ALA A 89 10.75 -1.39 18.77
C ALA A 89 10.34 -0.38 19.87
N LEU A 90 9.36 0.49 19.59
CA LEU A 90 8.95 1.56 20.48
C LEU A 90 7.65 1.23 21.24
N LEU A 91 7.44 1.93 22.34
CA LEU A 91 6.13 1.99 23.00
C LEU A 91 5.12 2.74 22.10
N PRO A 92 3.79 2.49 22.24
CA PRO A 92 2.77 3.07 21.38
C PRO A 92 2.84 4.60 21.29
N GLU A 93 3.03 5.30 22.39
CA GLU A 93 3.08 6.76 22.45
C GLU A 93 4.29 7.30 21.67
N ALA A 94 5.45 6.64 21.79
CA ALA A 94 6.66 7.01 21.09
C ALA A 94 6.56 6.70 19.58
N ALA A 95 5.91 5.60 19.21
CA ALA A 95 5.62 5.25 17.83
C ALA A 95 4.69 6.29 17.19
N ALA A 96 3.61 6.67 17.87
CA ALA A 96 2.69 7.71 17.42
C ALA A 96 3.40 9.07 17.24
N ALA A 97 4.20 9.49 18.23
CA ALA A 97 4.95 10.75 18.17
C ALA A 97 5.92 10.77 16.99
N ARG A 98 6.61 9.65 16.71
CA ARG A 98 7.53 9.54 15.57
C ARG A 98 6.82 9.63 14.24
N ASN A 99 5.67 8.99 14.09
CA ASN A 99 4.87 9.10 12.87
C ASN A 99 4.40 10.54 12.63
N ARG A 100 3.95 11.26 13.68
CA ARG A 100 3.60 12.69 13.58
C ARG A 100 4.79 13.57 13.16
N GLU A 101 5.96 13.34 13.73
CA GLU A 101 7.19 14.05 13.36
C GLU A 101 7.55 13.83 11.89
N ILE A 102 7.46 12.57 11.40
CA ILE A 102 7.73 12.24 10.00
C ILE A 102 6.76 12.97 9.08
N VAL A 103 5.45 12.95 9.36
CA VAL A 103 4.44 13.60 8.52
C VAL A 103 4.62 15.11 8.52
N ALA A 104 4.91 15.72 9.67
CA ALA A 104 5.17 17.17 9.76
C ALA A 104 6.40 17.61 8.95
N SER A 105 7.45 16.81 8.96
CA SER A 105 8.65 17.04 8.14
C SER A 105 8.39 16.80 6.65
N LEU A 106 7.57 15.78 6.33
CA LEU A 106 7.18 15.45 4.96
C LEU A 106 6.34 16.56 4.33
N GLU A 107 5.38 17.12 5.06
CA GLU A 107 4.59 18.28 4.62
C GLU A 107 5.49 19.45 4.18
N GLN A 108 6.46 19.81 5.02
CA GLN A 108 7.41 20.88 4.70
C GLN A 108 8.26 20.55 3.48
N ALA A 109 8.68 19.28 3.35
CA ALA A 109 9.47 18.83 2.21
C ALA A 109 8.66 18.85 0.90
N LEU A 110 7.40 18.39 0.93
CA LEU A 110 6.48 18.41 -0.20
C LEU A 110 6.19 19.84 -0.66
N ALA A 111 5.89 20.74 0.27
CA ALA A 111 5.68 22.15 -0.02
C ALA A 111 6.91 22.80 -0.68
N ALA A 112 8.12 22.49 -0.20
CA ALA A 112 9.37 23.00 -0.77
C ALA A 112 9.69 22.44 -2.16
N GLU A 113 9.16 21.27 -2.52
CA GLU A 113 9.31 20.65 -3.84
C GLU A 113 8.11 20.93 -4.77
N GLY A 114 7.09 21.63 -4.32
CA GLY A 114 5.88 21.93 -5.10
C GLY A 114 5.03 20.70 -5.41
N ILE A 115 5.14 19.65 -4.59
CA ILE A 115 4.37 18.41 -4.72
C ILE A 115 3.08 18.59 -3.89
N ASN A 116 1.92 18.40 -4.51
CA ASN A 116 0.64 18.47 -3.82
C ASN A 116 0.20 17.09 -3.30
N ASP A 117 -0.85 17.08 -2.48
CA ASP A 117 -1.40 15.88 -1.84
C ASP A 117 -1.91 14.83 -2.83
N GLN A 118 -2.46 15.25 -3.98
CA GLN A 118 -2.94 14.34 -5.03
C GLN A 118 -1.79 13.57 -5.72
N GLN A 119 -0.57 14.08 -5.59
CA GLN A 119 0.64 13.47 -6.11
C GLN A 119 1.35 12.58 -5.07
N LEU A 120 0.79 12.47 -3.86
CA LEU A 120 1.31 11.66 -2.77
C LEU A 120 0.42 10.44 -2.52
N LEU A 121 1.03 9.28 -2.35
CA LEU A 121 0.43 8.13 -1.70
C LEU A 121 1.27 7.78 -0.48
N LEU A 122 0.70 7.84 0.71
CA LEU A 122 1.37 7.44 1.95
C LEU A 122 0.98 6.01 2.32
N VAL A 123 1.98 5.18 2.61
CA VAL A 123 1.81 3.77 2.98
C VAL A 123 2.39 3.55 4.38
N SER A 124 1.58 3.07 5.31
CA SER A 124 2.06 2.50 6.56
C SER A 124 2.45 1.04 6.31
N ARG A 125 3.73 0.73 6.42
CA ARG A 125 4.26 -0.60 6.20
C ARG A 125 4.59 -1.25 7.54
N GLY A 126 3.78 -2.24 7.92
CA GLY A 126 3.98 -3.03 9.13
C GLY A 126 4.38 -4.48 8.83
N ASP A 127 4.39 -5.31 9.87
CA ASP A 127 4.74 -6.72 9.77
C ASP A 127 3.63 -7.55 9.11
N SER A 128 3.98 -8.27 8.07
CA SER A 128 3.08 -9.20 7.39
C SER A 128 2.66 -10.42 8.25
N THR A 129 3.13 -10.53 9.49
CA THR A 129 2.66 -11.51 10.48
C THR A 129 1.76 -10.88 11.55
N LEU A 130 1.23 -9.68 11.29
CA LEU A 130 0.28 -8.91 12.11
C LEU A 130 0.86 -8.43 13.46
N ARG A 131 2.18 -8.37 13.61
CA ARG A 131 2.85 -7.73 14.76
C ARG A 131 3.11 -6.25 14.47
N GLY A 132 3.49 -5.50 15.49
CA GLY A 132 3.72 -4.06 15.39
C GLY A 132 2.46 -3.25 15.72
N HIS A 133 2.54 -1.96 15.47
CA HIS A 133 1.46 -1.00 15.76
C HIS A 133 0.46 -0.88 14.60
N GLY A 134 0.03 -2.02 14.03
CA GLY A 134 -0.70 -2.10 12.76
C GLY A 134 -2.06 -1.42 12.72
N VAL A 135 -2.63 -1.00 13.86
CA VAL A 135 -3.83 -0.16 13.93
C VAL A 135 -3.47 1.28 14.29
N LEU A 136 -2.57 1.48 15.27
CA LEU A 136 -2.19 2.79 15.77
C LEU A 136 -1.52 3.64 14.69
N GLU A 137 -0.54 3.09 13.98
CA GLU A 137 0.23 3.87 12.99
C GLU A 137 -0.63 4.32 11.81
N PRO A 138 -1.43 3.46 11.15
CA PRO A 138 -2.34 3.94 10.11
C PRO A 138 -3.35 4.98 10.62
N ALA A 139 -3.83 4.85 11.85
CA ALA A 139 -4.76 5.82 12.43
C ALA A 139 -4.09 7.18 12.63
N VAL A 140 -2.88 7.22 13.21
CA VAL A 140 -2.10 8.46 13.38
C VAL A 140 -1.77 9.09 12.02
N LEU A 141 -1.36 8.31 11.04
CA LEU A 141 -1.07 8.82 9.70
C LEU A 141 -2.33 9.38 9.02
N ALA A 142 -3.49 8.75 9.20
CA ALA A 142 -4.75 9.24 8.66
C ALA A 142 -5.19 10.55 9.32
N GLU A 143 -5.03 10.68 10.63
CA GLU A 143 -5.27 11.92 11.39
C GLU A 143 -4.40 13.06 10.87
N GLU A 144 -3.08 12.85 10.84
CA GLU A 144 -2.12 13.87 10.41
C GLU A 144 -2.31 14.29 8.94
N LEU A 145 -2.65 13.34 8.05
CA LEU A 145 -2.98 13.64 6.66
C LEU A 145 -4.28 14.45 6.55
N GLY A 146 -5.30 14.10 7.34
CA GLY A 146 -6.58 14.82 7.36
C GLY A 146 -6.43 16.26 7.80
N ASP A 147 -5.58 16.51 8.79
CA ASP A 147 -5.33 17.84 9.34
C ASP A 147 -4.48 18.73 8.41
N ARG A 148 -3.58 18.13 7.64
CA ARG A 148 -2.57 18.87 6.85
C ARG A 148 -2.87 18.96 5.36
N PHE A 149 -3.57 17.98 4.81
CA PHE A 149 -3.81 17.84 3.37
C PHE A 149 -5.30 17.67 3.07
N SER A 150 -5.74 16.42 2.92
CA SER A 150 -7.12 16.06 2.58
C SER A 150 -7.62 14.95 3.49
N ALA A 151 -8.91 14.94 3.78
CA ALA A 151 -9.53 13.94 4.63
C ALA A 151 -9.28 12.52 4.08
N VAL A 152 -8.83 11.62 4.96
CA VAL A 152 -8.71 10.19 4.65
C VAL A 152 -10.06 9.53 4.86
N HIS A 153 -10.69 9.08 3.79
CA HIS A 153 -12.03 8.49 3.83
C HIS A 153 -12.03 7.00 4.16
N ALA A 154 -10.94 6.29 3.85
CA ALA A 154 -10.77 4.87 4.12
C ALA A 154 -9.30 4.48 4.23
N THR A 155 -9.03 3.45 5.01
CA THR A 155 -7.72 2.80 5.08
C THR A 155 -7.84 1.40 4.47
N LEU A 156 -7.00 1.09 3.49
CA LEU A 156 -6.90 -0.24 2.91
C LEU A 156 -5.87 -1.06 3.68
N HIS A 157 -6.31 -2.17 4.28
CA HIS A 157 -5.45 -3.07 5.04
C HIS A 157 -5.14 -4.33 4.22
N VAL A 158 -3.88 -4.48 3.79
CA VAL A 158 -3.44 -5.57 2.89
C VAL A 158 -2.19 -6.25 3.47
N PRO A 159 -2.30 -7.07 4.52
CA PRO A 159 -1.18 -7.83 5.02
C PRO A 159 -0.83 -8.96 4.03
N ALA A 160 0.34 -8.87 3.39
CA ALA A 160 0.80 -9.87 2.44
C ALA A 160 2.32 -9.93 2.36
N PHE A 161 2.85 -11.12 2.18
CA PHE A 161 4.23 -11.39 1.77
C PHE A 161 4.31 -12.76 1.11
N LEU A 162 3.99 -12.83 -0.16
CA LEU A 162 3.88 -14.08 -0.91
C LEU A 162 5.14 -14.94 -0.87
N PRO A 163 6.36 -14.39 -1.06
CA PRO A 163 7.58 -15.19 -0.95
C PRO A 163 7.79 -15.82 0.43
N GLY A 164 7.26 -15.21 1.49
CA GLY A 164 7.28 -15.73 2.85
C GLY A 164 6.04 -16.52 3.24
N GLY A 165 5.16 -16.85 2.29
CA GLY A 165 3.94 -17.62 2.53
C GLY A 165 2.86 -16.89 3.32
N ARG A 166 2.87 -15.53 3.35
CA ARG A 166 1.83 -14.73 4.02
C ARG A 166 0.80 -14.29 2.99
N THR A 167 -0.42 -14.79 3.16
CA THR A 167 -1.56 -14.55 2.26
C THR A 167 -2.82 -14.30 3.06
N THR A 168 -3.79 -13.63 2.47
CA THR A 168 -5.14 -13.48 3.04
C THR A 168 -6.15 -14.08 2.07
N VAL A 169 -6.99 -14.96 2.56
CA VAL A 169 -8.06 -15.62 1.80
C VAL A 169 -9.35 -15.47 2.58
N ASP A 170 -10.39 -14.93 1.95
CA ASP A 170 -11.71 -14.70 2.56
C ASP A 170 -11.64 -13.96 3.92
N GLY A 171 -10.72 -12.98 4.02
CA GLY A 171 -10.50 -12.21 5.24
C GLY A 171 -9.70 -12.93 6.33
N VAL A 172 -9.26 -14.18 6.09
CA VAL A 172 -8.42 -14.94 7.02
C VAL A 172 -6.95 -14.84 6.59
N HIS A 173 -6.11 -14.34 7.50
CA HIS A 173 -4.67 -14.23 7.26
C HIS A 173 -3.94 -15.52 7.58
N LEU A 174 -3.13 -15.99 6.64
CA LEU A 174 -2.47 -17.29 6.64
C LEU A 174 -0.95 -17.15 6.58
N LEU A 175 -0.25 -18.08 7.22
CA LEU A 175 1.17 -18.34 7.06
C LEU A 175 1.35 -19.77 6.54
N HIS A 176 1.86 -19.93 5.32
CA HIS A 176 1.99 -21.23 4.65
C HIS A 176 0.69 -22.05 4.70
N GLY A 177 -0.45 -21.40 4.47
CA GLY A 177 -1.77 -22.03 4.50
C GLY A 177 -2.34 -22.29 5.90
N GLN A 178 -1.61 -21.99 6.97
CA GLN A 178 -2.12 -22.13 8.35
C GLN A 178 -2.60 -20.76 8.88
N PRO A 179 -3.73 -20.70 9.62
CA PRO A 179 -4.17 -19.47 10.25
C PRO A 179 -3.07 -18.87 11.14
N VAL A 180 -2.72 -17.61 10.93
CA VAL A 180 -1.53 -16.99 11.56
C VAL A 180 -1.62 -16.96 13.09
N HIS A 181 -2.84 -16.92 13.67
CA HIS A 181 -3.03 -16.94 15.13
C HIS A 181 -2.59 -18.28 15.77
N THR A 182 -2.48 -19.36 15.00
CA THR A 182 -2.01 -20.66 15.51
C THR A 182 -0.48 -20.74 15.56
N THR A 183 0.22 -19.75 15.01
CA THR A 183 1.68 -19.73 14.90
C THR A 183 2.33 -19.03 16.10
N PRO A 184 3.65 -19.16 16.28
CA PRO A 184 4.36 -18.44 17.33
C PRO A 184 4.23 -16.91 17.25
N PHE A 185 3.95 -16.33 16.10
CA PHE A 185 3.80 -14.88 15.91
C PHE A 185 2.65 -14.30 16.74
N ALA A 186 1.56 -15.03 16.88
CA ALA A 186 0.41 -14.61 17.71
C ALA A 186 0.71 -14.58 19.21
N ARG A 187 1.80 -15.23 19.65
CA ARG A 187 2.22 -15.27 21.04
C ARG A 187 3.31 -14.25 21.36
N ASP A 188 3.50 -13.28 20.50
CA ASP A 188 4.41 -12.16 20.75
C ASP A 188 3.99 -11.43 22.04
N ARG A 189 4.96 -11.09 22.89
CA ARG A 189 4.67 -10.47 24.19
C ARG A 189 4.09 -9.08 24.10
N SER A 190 4.46 -8.33 23.08
CA SER A 190 4.03 -6.94 22.86
C SER A 190 2.86 -6.84 21.89
N PHE A 191 2.82 -7.71 20.88
CA PHE A 191 1.92 -7.61 19.74
C PHE A 191 1.03 -8.84 19.54
N GLY A 192 0.93 -9.71 20.55
CA GLY A 192 0.11 -10.91 20.49
C GLY A 192 -1.34 -10.63 20.08
N PHE A 193 -1.97 -11.63 19.46
CA PHE A 193 -3.36 -11.56 18.98
C PHE A 193 -4.02 -12.94 19.01
N SER A 194 -5.35 -12.98 19.01
CA SER A 194 -6.12 -14.21 19.20
C SER A 194 -6.77 -14.75 17.93
N THR A 195 -6.86 -13.97 16.87
CA THR A 195 -7.60 -14.32 15.65
C THR A 195 -6.80 -14.05 14.37
N SER A 196 -7.10 -14.82 13.32
CA SER A 196 -6.59 -14.60 11.95
C SER A 196 -7.60 -13.91 11.05
N CYS A 197 -8.87 -13.76 11.49
CA CYS A 197 -9.86 -12.98 10.75
C CYS A 197 -9.51 -11.50 10.88
N LEU A 198 -9.21 -10.82 9.76
CA LEU A 198 -8.67 -9.45 9.78
C LEU A 198 -9.64 -8.43 10.36
N ASP A 199 -10.93 -8.58 10.14
CA ASP A 199 -11.97 -7.74 10.76
C ASP A 199 -11.99 -7.87 12.29
N ALA A 200 -12.01 -9.10 12.80
CA ALA A 200 -11.94 -9.37 14.24
C ALA A 200 -10.58 -8.98 14.84
N TRP A 201 -9.48 -9.11 14.06
CA TRP A 201 -8.16 -8.64 14.47
C TRP A 201 -8.10 -7.12 14.59
N LEU A 202 -8.71 -6.39 13.66
CA LEU A 202 -8.83 -4.92 13.73
C LEU A 202 -9.64 -4.49 14.97
N GLU A 203 -10.74 -5.17 15.27
CA GLU A 203 -11.52 -4.92 16.48
C GLU A 203 -10.71 -5.20 17.76
N GLU A 204 -10.04 -6.35 17.83
CA GLU A 204 -9.17 -6.72 18.95
C GLU A 204 -8.06 -5.69 19.17
N LYS A 205 -7.32 -5.35 18.11
CA LYS A 205 -6.14 -4.46 18.19
C LYS A 205 -6.50 -2.98 18.35
N SER A 206 -7.71 -2.57 18.00
CA SER A 206 -8.23 -1.22 18.27
C SER A 206 -8.88 -1.09 19.64
N GLY A 207 -8.96 -2.18 20.43
CA GLY A 207 -9.71 -2.19 21.69
C GLY A 207 -11.23 -1.95 21.49
N GLY A 208 -11.75 -2.37 20.33
CA GLY A 208 -13.17 -2.21 19.97
C GLY A 208 -13.50 -0.87 19.29
N ALA A 209 -12.52 0.02 19.06
CA ALA A 209 -12.77 1.28 18.37
C ALA A 209 -13.15 1.08 16.89
N ILE A 210 -12.66 0.00 16.27
CA ILE A 210 -13.05 -0.45 14.94
C ILE A 210 -13.90 -1.71 15.12
N ALA A 211 -15.22 -1.61 14.95
CA ALA A 211 -16.08 -2.78 15.03
C ALA A 211 -15.84 -3.70 13.83
N ALA A 212 -15.70 -5.01 14.05
CA ALA A 212 -15.49 -5.98 12.96
C ALA A 212 -16.58 -5.89 11.87
N ALA A 213 -17.82 -5.64 12.25
CA ALA A 213 -18.94 -5.47 11.34
C ALA A 213 -18.85 -4.21 10.43
N SER A 214 -18.00 -3.25 10.77
CA SER A 214 -17.77 -2.04 9.95
C SER A 214 -16.67 -2.21 8.90
N VAL A 215 -15.94 -3.33 8.96
CA VAL A 215 -14.83 -3.62 8.03
C VAL A 215 -15.39 -4.21 6.75
N LEU A 216 -15.12 -3.53 5.63
CA LEU A 216 -15.49 -4.02 4.30
C LEU A 216 -14.44 -5.01 3.80
N ARG A 217 -14.89 -6.17 3.31
CA ARG A 217 -14.03 -7.12 2.61
C ARG A 217 -14.16 -6.89 1.10
N LEU A 218 -13.03 -6.77 0.43
CA LEU A 218 -12.93 -6.58 -1.03
C LEU A 218 -12.59 -7.90 -1.72
#